data_009eb01e1fcf4a48f8fa1f08f3a0b408
#
_entry.id   009eb01e1fcf4a48f8fa1f08f3a0b408
#
_cell.length_a   1.000
_cell.length_b   1.000
_cell.length_c   1.000
_cell.angle_alpha   90.00
_cell.angle_beta   90.00
_cell.angle_gamma   90.00
#
_symmetry.space_group_name_H-M   'P 1'
#
loop_
_entity.id
_entity.type
_entity.pdbx_description
1 polymer ?
#
loop_
_entity_poly.entity_id
_entity_poly.type
_entity_poly.pdbx_seq_one_letter_code
_entity_poly.pdbx_strand_id
1 'polypeptide(L)'
;MRIILSDFISLDGVVQAPGGKDEDRDGGFQHGGWSMPLFDPEAMGAVVGEVMDRTDALLFGRRTWDVMAAAWPERAGDPYADQMNSIRKYVVSRTLSPEEASSRWNNTALLGGDGDAIEAIRALRRSGGNGGLQVWGSASLARQLVEHDLVDEYCLMLEPILLGGGKTIFPSDRRARPLELVSVKQAKTGVLICTYHPVRRSANA
;
A
#
# COMPACT_ATOMS: atom_id res chain seq x y z
N MET A 1 -8.59 8.85 -10.71
CA MET A 1 -8.46 8.29 -9.34
C MET A 1 -7.33 8.98 -8.59
N ARG A 2 -7.43 9.16 -7.27
CA ARG A 2 -6.32 9.58 -6.39
C ARG A 2 -5.53 8.36 -5.97
N ILE A 3 -4.21 8.43 -5.97
CA ILE A 3 -3.35 7.34 -5.48
C ILE A 3 -3.09 7.54 -3.98
N ILE A 4 -3.58 6.60 -3.17
CA ILE A 4 -3.46 6.60 -1.71
C ILE A 4 -2.48 5.49 -1.34
N LEU A 5 -1.32 5.85 -0.83
CA LEU A 5 -0.33 4.90 -0.32
C LEU A 5 -0.56 4.67 1.17
N SER A 6 -1.00 3.45 1.52
CA SER A 6 -1.24 3.04 2.90
C SER A 6 -0.23 1.97 3.29
N ASP A 7 0.49 2.19 4.39
CA ASP A 7 1.51 1.23 4.84
C ASP A 7 1.73 1.27 6.35
N PHE A 8 2.11 0.12 6.91
CA PHE A 8 2.70 0.01 8.24
C PHE A 8 4.19 0.32 8.11
N ILE A 9 4.70 1.25 8.89
CA ILE A 9 6.07 1.71 8.77
C ILE A 9 6.73 1.84 10.14
N SER A 10 7.92 1.26 10.29
CA SER A 10 8.72 1.43 11.51
C SER A 10 9.27 2.85 11.62
N LEU A 11 9.72 3.25 12.80
CA LEU A 11 10.31 4.57 13.05
C LEU A 11 11.57 4.82 12.19
N ASP A 12 12.29 3.77 11.78
CA ASP A 12 13.43 3.84 10.85
C ASP A 12 13.06 3.57 9.38
N GLY A 13 11.75 3.60 9.05
CA GLY A 13 11.26 3.64 7.68
C GLY A 13 11.10 2.29 6.99
N VAL A 14 11.17 1.18 7.71
CA VAL A 14 11.00 -0.17 7.17
C VAL A 14 9.53 -0.51 7.03
N VAL A 15 9.15 -1.09 5.88
CA VAL A 15 7.79 -1.58 5.57
C VAL A 15 7.78 -3.08 5.23
N GLN A 16 8.91 -3.77 5.38
CA GLN A 16 9.03 -5.18 5.00
C GLN A 16 8.32 -6.09 5.99
N ALA A 17 7.47 -6.99 5.50
CA ALA A 17 6.82 -8.07 6.23
C ALA A 17 6.14 -7.66 7.56
N PRO A 18 5.26 -6.65 7.58
CA PRO A 18 4.65 -6.19 8.82
C PRO A 18 3.65 -7.20 9.41
N GLY A 19 2.94 -7.96 8.56
CA GLY A 19 1.79 -8.78 8.96
C GLY A 19 2.12 -10.23 9.30
N GLY A 20 3.11 -10.83 8.67
CA GLY A 20 3.41 -12.26 8.82
C GLY A 20 4.88 -12.57 9.03
N LYS A 21 5.17 -13.58 9.87
CA LYS A 21 6.54 -14.01 10.17
C LYS A 21 7.33 -14.38 8.91
N ASP A 22 6.68 -14.96 7.92
CA ASP A 22 7.28 -15.50 6.70
C ASP A 22 6.85 -14.72 5.44
N GLU A 23 6.26 -13.54 5.61
CA GLU A 23 5.67 -12.74 4.53
C GLU A 23 6.71 -12.28 3.50
N ASP A 24 7.86 -11.79 3.96
CA ASP A 24 8.96 -11.36 3.10
C ASP A 24 10.32 -11.50 3.81
N ARG A 25 11.06 -12.56 3.48
CA ARG A 25 12.39 -12.85 4.05
C ARG A 25 13.56 -12.39 3.18
N ASP A 26 13.33 -11.60 2.15
CA ASP A 26 14.38 -11.09 1.28
C ASP A 26 15.47 -10.36 2.08
N GLY A 27 16.71 -10.51 1.62
CA GLY A 27 17.86 -9.88 2.29
C GLY A 27 18.16 -10.46 3.68
N GLY A 28 17.57 -11.61 4.05
CA GLY A 28 17.73 -12.22 5.37
C GLY A 28 16.91 -11.55 6.47
N PHE A 29 15.86 -10.80 6.14
CA PHE A 29 15.01 -10.12 7.11
C PHE A 29 14.36 -11.11 8.08
N GLN A 30 14.54 -10.87 9.40
CA GLN A 30 14.15 -11.80 10.46
C GLN A 30 12.99 -11.29 11.34
N HIS A 31 12.53 -10.05 11.12
CA HIS A 31 11.54 -9.39 11.97
C HIS A 31 10.10 -9.50 11.43
N GLY A 32 9.79 -10.47 10.56
CA GLY A 32 8.44 -10.63 10.00
C GLY A 32 7.35 -10.69 11.09
N GLY A 33 6.21 -10.00 10.84
CA GLY A 33 5.10 -9.89 11.79
C GLY A 33 5.29 -8.82 12.88
N TRP A 34 6.26 -7.92 12.71
CA TRP A 34 6.65 -6.92 13.72
C TRP A 34 5.53 -5.92 14.05
N SER A 35 4.59 -5.68 13.14
CA SER A 35 3.46 -4.78 13.35
C SER A 35 2.34 -5.40 14.19
N MET A 36 2.18 -6.72 14.16
CA MET A 36 1.04 -7.39 14.79
C MET A 36 0.89 -7.12 16.29
N PRO A 37 1.97 -7.10 17.11
CA PRO A 37 1.87 -6.76 18.54
C PRO A 37 1.46 -5.30 18.81
N LEU A 38 1.62 -4.42 17.81
CA LEU A 38 1.32 -2.99 17.91
C LEU A 38 -0.03 -2.61 17.29
N PHE A 39 -0.71 -3.58 16.66
CA PHE A 39 -1.98 -3.34 15.99
C PHE A 39 -3.09 -3.01 17.01
N ASP A 40 -3.70 -1.85 16.86
CA ASP A 40 -4.87 -1.38 17.63
C ASP A 40 -6.12 -1.44 16.73
N PRO A 41 -7.02 -2.43 16.94
CA PRO A 41 -8.20 -2.58 16.09
C PRO A 41 -9.14 -1.37 16.13
N GLU A 42 -9.21 -0.66 17.27
CA GLU A 42 -10.08 0.50 17.42
C GLU A 42 -9.56 1.70 16.62
N ALA A 43 -8.30 2.09 16.82
CA ALA A 43 -7.73 3.28 16.18
C ALA A 43 -7.29 3.00 14.74
N MET A 44 -6.51 1.92 14.52
CA MET A 44 -5.96 1.58 13.21
C MET A 44 -7.04 0.97 12.31
N GLY A 45 -7.90 0.10 12.85
CA GLY A 45 -9.01 -0.51 12.10
C GLY A 45 -10.01 0.54 11.61
N ALA A 46 -10.34 1.54 12.43
CA ALA A 46 -11.23 2.64 12.04
C ALA A 46 -10.65 3.42 10.83
N VAL A 47 -9.34 3.75 10.85
CA VAL A 47 -8.71 4.48 9.74
C VAL A 47 -8.61 3.61 8.48
N VAL A 48 -8.32 2.32 8.62
CA VAL A 48 -8.36 1.38 7.49
C VAL A 48 -9.74 1.36 6.85
N GLY A 49 -10.81 1.31 7.65
CA GLY A 49 -12.20 1.40 7.17
C GLY A 49 -12.48 2.73 6.46
N GLU A 50 -12.16 3.86 7.09
CA GLU A 50 -12.34 5.20 6.50
C GLU A 50 -11.62 5.34 5.13
N VAL A 51 -10.46 4.73 4.95
CA VAL A 51 -9.74 4.74 3.67
C VAL A 51 -10.42 3.80 2.67
N MET A 52 -10.84 2.60 3.11
CA MET A 52 -11.56 1.66 2.25
C MET A 52 -12.88 2.21 1.73
N ASP A 53 -13.63 2.95 2.53
CA ASP A 53 -14.93 3.55 2.14
C ASP A 53 -14.82 4.55 0.98
N ARG A 54 -13.63 5.11 0.75
CA ARG A 54 -13.35 6.05 -0.36
C ARG A 54 -12.43 5.44 -1.42
N THR A 55 -12.24 4.13 -1.40
CA THR A 55 -11.40 3.37 -2.31
C THR A 55 -12.24 2.71 -3.39
N ASP A 56 -11.99 3.04 -4.66
CA ASP A 56 -12.65 2.41 -5.82
C ASP A 56 -11.91 1.14 -6.27
N ALA A 57 -10.59 1.10 -6.05
CA ALA A 57 -9.77 -0.05 -6.43
C ALA A 57 -8.51 -0.17 -5.56
N LEU A 58 -7.96 -1.39 -5.52
CA LEU A 58 -6.69 -1.70 -4.87
C LEU A 58 -5.60 -1.92 -5.92
N LEU A 59 -4.38 -1.51 -5.59
CA LEU A 59 -3.19 -1.72 -6.41
C LEU A 59 -2.10 -2.41 -5.60
N PHE A 60 -1.59 -3.51 -6.13
CA PHE A 60 -0.57 -4.32 -5.48
C PHE A 60 0.63 -4.55 -6.41
N GLY A 61 1.82 -4.61 -5.84
CA GLY A 61 2.93 -5.33 -6.45
C GLY A 61 2.73 -6.85 -6.28
N ARG A 62 3.36 -7.64 -7.14
CA ARG A 62 3.17 -9.10 -7.21
C ARG A 62 3.26 -9.80 -5.85
N ARG A 63 4.30 -9.54 -5.06
CA ARG A 63 4.51 -10.24 -3.78
C ARG A 63 3.39 -9.98 -2.78
N THR A 64 3.02 -8.72 -2.57
CA THR A 64 1.91 -8.37 -1.68
C THR A 64 0.60 -8.96 -2.19
N TRP A 65 0.38 -8.92 -3.50
CA TRP A 65 -0.80 -9.56 -4.10
C TRP A 65 -0.83 -11.07 -3.83
N ASP A 66 0.30 -11.78 -3.92
CA ASP A 66 0.37 -13.23 -3.64
C ASP A 66 -0.06 -13.55 -2.21
N VAL A 67 0.39 -12.75 -1.23
CA VAL A 67 0.00 -12.90 0.18
C VAL A 67 -1.49 -12.63 0.38
N MET A 68 -1.99 -11.54 -0.19
CA MET A 68 -3.39 -11.14 -0.07
C MET A 68 -4.34 -12.11 -0.79
N ALA A 69 -3.99 -12.56 -1.99
CA ALA A 69 -4.78 -13.53 -2.75
C ALA A 69 -4.83 -14.93 -2.11
N ALA A 70 -3.86 -15.27 -1.27
CA ALA A 70 -3.91 -16.50 -0.47
C ALA A 70 -4.76 -16.36 0.80
N ALA A 71 -4.91 -15.15 1.33
CA ALA A 71 -5.53 -14.94 2.64
C ALA A 71 -7.00 -14.51 2.59
N TRP A 72 -7.37 -13.61 1.68
CA TRP A 72 -8.69 -12.97 1.70
C TRP A 72 -9.82 -13.84 1.15
N PRO A 73 -9.66 -14.62 0.06
CA PRO A 73 -10.71 -15.52 -0.41
C PRO A 73 -11.17 -16.55 0.63
N GLU A 74 -10.23 -17.02 1.45
CA GLU A 74 -10.51 -18.01 2.50
C GLU A 74 -11.31 -17.44 3.70
N ARG A 75 -11.47 -16.12 3.76
CA ARG A 75 -12.21 -15.42 4.84
C ARG A 75 -13.60 -14.96 4.41
N ALA A 76 -14.14 -15.51 3.33
CA ALA A 76 -15.47 -15.16 2.84
C ALA A 76 -16.52 -15.31 3.96
N GLY A 77 -17.42 -14.31 4.09
CA GLY A 77 -18.40 -14.21 5.18
C GLY A 77 -17.98 -13.28 6.32
N ASP A 78 -16.74 -12.86 6.39
CA ASP A 78 -16.33 -11.70 7.18
C ASP A 78 -16.61 -10.41 6.38
N PRO A 79 -17.32 -9.41 6.94
CA PRO A 79 -17.72 -8.22 6.19
C PRO A 79 -16.57 -7.46 5.54
N TYR A 80 -15.41 -7.37 6.22
CA TYR A 80 -14.25 -6.70 5.66
C TYR A 80 -13.59 -7.54 4.55
N ALA A 81 -13.51 -8.86 4.73
CA ALA A 81 -13.02 -9.77 3.70
C ALA A 81 -13.93 -9.76 2.46
N ASP A 82 -15.25 -9.70 2.64
CA ASP A 82 -16.20 -9.63 1.53
C ASP A 82 -16.03 -8.31 0.75
N GLN A 83 -15.78 -7.17 1.42
CA GLN A 83 -15.42 -5.92 0.78
C GLN A 83 -14.11 -6.05 -0.02
N MET A 84 -13.06 -6.62 0.59
CA MET A 84 -11.77 -6.88 -0.08
C MET A 84 -11.92 -7.80 -1.28
N ASN A 85 -12.77 -8.81 -1.21
CA ASN A 85 -13.03 -9.75 -2.30
C ASN A 85 -13.84 -9.11 -3.44
N SER A 86 -14.78 -8.22 -3.13
CA SER A 86 -15.67 -7.59 -4.12
C SER A 86 -15.03 -6.42 -4.86
N ILE A 87 -14.13 -5.65 -4.23
CA ILE A 87 -13.51 -4.47 -4.82
C ILE A 87 -12.65 -4.82 -6.05
N ARG A 88 -12.50 -3.88 -7.00
CA ARG A 88 -11.59 -4.02 -8.14
C ARG A 88 -10.14 -4.03 -7.67
N LYS A 89 -9.34 -4.96 -8.21
CA LYS A 89 -7.91 -5.10 -7.91
C LYS A 89 -7.07 -5.02 -9.16
N TYR A 90 -5.89 -4.41 -9.01
CA TYR A 90 -4.85 -4.40 -10.02
C TYR A 90 -3.57 -4.97 -9.42
N VAL A 91 -2.88 -5.83 -10.16
CA VAL A 91 -1.58 -6.37 -9.77
C VAL A 91 -0.52 -6.02 -10.82
N VAL A 92 0.56 -5.40 -10.37
CA VAL A 92 1.74 -5.13 -11.21
C VAL A 92 2.65 -6.34 -11.19
N SER A 93 2.81 -6.98 -12.35
CA SER A 93 3.69 -8.15 -12.50
C SER A 93 4.13 -8.32 -13.95
N ARG A 94 5.34 -8.81 -14.14
CA ARG A 94 5.89 -9.22 -15.45
C ARG A 94 5.80 -10.72 -15.69
N THR A 95 5.42 -11.50 -14.68
CA THR A 95 5.46 -12.97 -14.74
C THR A 95 4.10 -13.63 -14.47
N LEU A 96 3.12 -12.87 -13.99
CA LEU A 96 1.76 -13.35 -13.76
C LEU A 96 0.96 -13.27 -15.07
N SER A 97 0.19 -14.30 -15.40
CA SER A 97 -0.76 -14.20 -16.51
C SER A 97 -2.07 -13.54 -16.06
N PRO A 98 -2.83 -12.93 -16.99
CA PRO A 98 -4.16 -12.38 -16.68
C PRO A 98 -5.12 -13.45 -16.13
N GLU A 99 -5.08 -14.66 -16.68
CA GLU A 99 -5.91 -15.81 -16.26
C GLU A 99 -5.57 -16.23 -14.83
N GLU A 100 -4.28 -16.34 -14.49
CA GLU A 100 -3.82 -16.66 -13.14
C GLU A 100 -4.25 -15.58 -12.15
N ALA A 101 -4.12 -14.29 -12.51
CA ALA A 101 -4.53 -13.19 -11.67
C ALA A 101 -6.03 -13.27 -11.33
N SER A 102 -6.89 -13.46 -12.34
CA SER A 102 -8.35 -13.49 -12.15
C SER A 102 -8.84 -14.76 -11.45
N SER A 103 -8.19 -15.91 -11.66
CA SER A 103 -8.60 -17.19 -11.05
C SER A 103 -8.23 -17.31 -9.58
N ARG A 104 -7.10 -16.72 -9.15
CA ARG A 104 -6.65 -16.78 -7.75
C ARG A 104 -7.35 -15.76 -6.84
N TRP A 105 -7.73 -14.62 -7.37
CA TRP A 105 -8.52 -13.63 -6.65
C TRP A 105 -9.43 -12.88 -7.62
N ASN A 106 -10.71 -13.05 -7.46
CA ASN A 106 -11.71 -12.45 -8.34
C ASN A 106 -11.56 -10.92 -8.47
N ASN A 107 -12.09 -10.34 -9.53
CA ASN A 107 -11.97 -8.89 -9.83
C ASN A 107 -10.54 -8.36 -9.92
N THR A 108 -9.55 -9.24 -10.15
CA THR A 108 -8.15 -8.85 -10.34
C THR A 108 -7.84 -8.71 -11.84
N ALA A 109 -7.15 -7.62 -12.19
CA ALA A 109 -6.56 -7.43 -13.52
C ALA A 109 -5.05 -7.23 -13.41
N LEU A 110 -4.32 -7.82 -14.37
CA LEU A 110 -2.89 -7.56 -14.53
C LEU A 110 -2.68 -6.14 -15.06
N LEU A 111 -1.70 -5.43 -14.53
CA LEU A 111 -1.30 -4.11 -14.96
C LEU A 111 0.20 -4.11 -15.35
N GLY A 112 0.52 -3.50 -16.47
CA GLY A 112 1.90 -3.38 -16.94
C GLY A 112 2.33 -4.55 -17.86
N GLY A 113 2.14 -5.79 -17.50
CA GLY A 113 2.55 -6.94 -18.34
C GLY A 113 3.96 -6.76 -18.93
N ASP A 114 4.06 -6.78 -20.27
CA ASP A 114 5.31 -6.54 -21.02
C ASP A 114 5.62 -5.04 -21.21
N GLY A 115 4.73 -4.14 -20.76
CA GLY A 115 4.84 -2.70 -20.92
C GLY A 115 5.36 -1.98 -19.67
N ASP A 116 5.34 -0.65 -19.74
CA ASP A 116 5.70 0.23 -18.63
C ASP A 116 4.55 0.29 -17.60
N ALA A 117 4.76 -0.32 -16.45
CA ALA A 117 3.79 -0.33 -15.36
C ALA A 117 3.45 1.08 -14.84
N ILE A 118 4.42 2.00 -14.83
CA ILE A 118 4.22 3.37 -14.37
C ILE A 118 3.30 4.12 -15.34
N GLU A 119 3.49 3.96 -16.65
CA GLU A 119 2.57 4.55 -17.64
C GLU A 119 1.17 3.94 -17.56
N ALA A 120 1.05 2.64 -17.34
CA ALA A 120 -0.23 1.99 -17.13
C ALA A 120 -0.96 2.55 -15.88
N ILE A 121 -0.24 2.78 -14.79
CA ILE A 121 -0.78 3.40 -13.57
C ILE A 121 -1.18 4.86 -13.83
N ARG A 122 -0.37 5.62 -14.59
CA ARG A 122 -0.73 6.99 -15.00
C ARG A 122 -2.00 7.02 -15.83
N ALA A 123 -2.14 6.08 -16.77
CA ALA A 123 -3.35 5.96 -17.58
C ALA A 123 -4.57 5.63 -16.71
N LEU A 124 -4.45 4.69 -15.78
CA LEU A 124 -5.50 4.33 -14.82
C LEU A 124 -5.89 5.53 -13.94
N ARG A 125 -4.91 6.30 -13.46
CA ARG A 125 -5.15 7.53 -12.70
C ARG A 125 -5.96 8.56 -13.48
N ARG A 126 -5.68 8.73 -14.79
CA ARG A 126 -6.39 9.68 -15.66
C ARG A 126 -7.80 9.23 -16.02
N SER A 127 -8.01 7.94 -16.29
CA SER A 127 -9.28 7.39 -16.77
C SER A 127 -10.24 6.97 -15.65
N GLY A 128 -9.74 6.86 -14.42
CA GLY A 128 -10.54 6.40 -13.29
C GLY A 128 -11.50 7.46 -12.75
N GLY A 129 -12.45 7.00 -11.93
CA GLY A 129 -13.42 7.85 -11.22
C GLY A 129 -12.79 8.79 -10.19
N ASN A 130 -13.64 9.39 -9.36
CA ASN A 130 -13.23 10.35 -8.33
C ASN A 130 -12.69 9.71 -7.04
N GLY A 131 -12.84 8.39 -6.89
CA GLY A 131 -12.40 7.66 -5.70
C GLY A 131 -10.90 7.33 -5.70
N GLY A 132 -10.49 6.57 -4.69
CA GLY A 132 -9.10 6.21 -4.44
C GLY A 132 -8.65 4.95 -5.17
N LEU A 133 -7.40 4.95 -5.63
CA LEU A 133 -6.61 3.78 -5.93
C LEU A 133 -5.68 3.55 -4.75
N GLN A 134 -6.04 2.64 -3.85
CA GLN A 134 -5.26 2.38 -2.65
C GLN A 134 -4.14 1.39 -2.92
N VAL A 135 -2.93 1.71 -2.46
CA VAL A 135 -1.72 0.90 -2.62
C VAL A 135 -1.29 0.38 -1.25
N TRP A 136 -1.17 -0.96 -1.14
CA TRP A 136 -0.72 -1.64 0.08
C TRP A 136 0.63 -2.36 -0.12
N GLY A 137 1.50 -1.77 -0.89
CA GLY A 137 2.75 -2.39 -1.28
C GLY A 137 2.64 -3.07 -2.68
N SER A 138 3.67 -3.73 -3.11
CA SER A 138 4.93 -4.02 -2.41
C SER A 138 5.78 -2.76 -2.21
N ALA A 139 6.77 -2.83 -1.31
CA ALA A 139 7.71 -1.72 -1.07
C ALA A 139 8.37 -1.21 -2.37
N SER A 140 8.72 -2.11 -3.31
CA SER A 140 9.31 -1.73 -4.60
C SER A 140 8.35 -0.96 -5.50
N LEU A 141 7.06 -1.33 -5.54
CA LEU A 141 6.03 -0.59 -6.27
C LEU A 141 5.79 0.77 -5.61
N ALA A 142 5.59 0.79 -4.30
CA ALA A 142 5.38 2.01 -3.54
C ALA A 142 6.52 3.01 -3.74
N ARG A 143 7.78 2.55 -3.69
CA ARG A 143 8.94 3.39 -3.95
C ARG A 143 8.93 3.99 -5.36
N GLN A 144 8.61 3.21 -6.40
CA GLN A 144 8.49 3.72 -7.76
C GLN A 144 7.39 4.80 -7.88
N LEU A 145 6.24 4.60 -7.21
CA LEU A 145 5.18 5.62 -7.19
C LEU A 145 5.66 6.92 -6.54
N VAL A 146 6.45 6.83 -5.47
CA VAL A 146 7.07 8.00 -4.83
C VAL A 146 8.12 8.65 -5.74
N GLU A 147 9.00 7.86 -6.38
CA GLU A 147 10.01 8.35 -7.33
C GLU A 147 9.41 9.14 -8.48
N HIS A 148 8.25 8.70 -8.97
CA HIS A 148 7.53 9.33 -10.08
C HIS A 148 6.50 10.38 -9.66
N ASP A 149 6.48 10.79 -8.39
CA ASP A 149 5.57 11.79 -7.82
C ASP A 149 4.08 11.48 -8.10
N LEU A 150 3.72 10.19 -8.07
CA LEU A 150 2.37 9.71 -8.38
C LEU A 150 1.46 9.60 -7.15
N VAL A 151 2.01 9.59 -5.95
CA VAL A 151 1.23 9.51 -4.72
C VAL A 151 0.52 10.83 -4.45
N ASP A 152 -0.80 10.79 -4.23
CA ASP A 152 -1.62 11.94 -3.89
C ASP A 152 -1.87 12.07 -2.38
N GLU A 153 -1.78 10.95 -1.67
CA GLU A 153 -1.99 10.88 -0.23
C GLU A 153 -1.17 9.72 0.37
N TYR A 154 -0.53 9.99 1.49
CA TYR A 154 0.13 8.98 2.32
C TYR A 154 -0.70 8.77 3.57
N CYS A 155 -1.11 7.52 3.85
CA CYS A 155 -1.73 7.10 5.09
C CYS A 155 -0.78 6.12 5.78
N LEU A 156 0.06 6.63 6.68
CA LEU A 156 1.16 5.86 7.27
C LEU A 156 0.87 5.57 8.74
N MET A 157 0.94 4.29 9.11
CA MET A 157 0.90 3.84 10.50
C MET A 157 2.33 3.73 11.01
N LEU A 158 2.83 4.86 11.57
CA LEU A 158 4.19 4.96 12.09
C LEU A 158 4.28 4.28 13.45
N GLU A 159 5.00 3.18 13.48
CA GLU A 159 5.11 2.32 14.66
C GLU A 159 6.37 2.59 15.49
N PRO A 160 6.28 2.60 16.83
CA PRO A 160 7.38 2.95 17.73
C PRO A 160 8.40 1.80 17.86
N ILE A 161 8.96 1.36 16.74
CA ILE A 161 9.96 0.28 16.66
C ILE A 161 11.07 0.66 15.68
N LEU A 162 12.30 0.26 16.00
CA LEU A 162 13.46 0.30 15.13
C LEU A 162 13.83 -1.12 14.72
N LEU A 163 13.88 -1.39 13.42
CA LEU A 163 14.17 -2.73 12.87
C LEU A 163 15.63 -2.88 12.41
N GLY A 164 16.35 -1.76 12.26
CA GLY A 164 17.78 -1.75 11.91
C GLY A 164 18.07 -2.03 10.45
N GLY A 165 17.06 -2.19 9.60
CA GLY A 165 17.21 -2.42 8.16
C GLY A 165 16.06 -3.23 7.57
N GLY A 166 15.89 -3.12 6.27
CA GLY A 166 14.80 -3.74 5.52
C GLY A 166 14.38 -2.91 4.30
N LYS A 167 13.31 -3.30 3.64
CA LYS A 167 12.77 -2.56 2.50
C LYS A 167 12.05 -1.29 2.96
N THR A 168 12.27 -0.19 2.24
CA THR A 168 11.62 1.10 2.46
C THR A 168 10.85 1.54 1.21
N ILE A 169 9.82 2.37 1.41
CA ILE A 169 9.07 3.03 0.33
C ILE A 169 9.72 4.34 -0.12
N PHE A 170 10.67 4.87 0.66
CA PHE A 170 11.31 6.15 0.35
C PHE A 170 12.52 5.98 -0.57
N PRO A 171 12.57 6.71 -1.70
CA PRO A 171 13.68 6.64 -2.63
C PRO A 171 14.93 7.35 -2.07
N SER A 172 16.11 6.88 -2.49
CA SER A 172 17.40 7.51 -2.17
C SER A 172 17.90 8.39 -3.33
N ASP A 173 16.98 9.11 -4.00
CA ASP A 173 17.24 9.90 -5.22
C ASP A 173 17.69 11.34 -4.94
N ARG A 174 17.90 11.70 -3.68
CA ARG A 174 18.32 13.03 -3.19
C ARG A 174 17.32 14.15 -3.53
N ARG A 175 16.08 13.83 -3.91
CA ARG A 175 15.04 14.81 -4.19
C ARG A 175 14.21 15.06 -2.93
N ALA A 176 14.10 16.32 -2.53
CA ALA A 176 13.18 16.71 -1.46
C ALA A 176 11.73 16.72 -1.98
N ARG A 177 10.85 16.06 -1.23
CA ARG A 177 9.39 16.03 -1.47
C ARG A 177 8.68 16.53 -0.22
N PRO A 178 8.40 17.84 -0.14
CA PRO A 178 7.70 18.38 1.03
C PRO A 178 6.28 17.81 1.11
N LEU A 179 5.89 17.49 2.34
CA LEU A 179 4.57 16.97 2.67
C LEU A 179 3.89 17.89 3.67
N GLU A 180 2.57 18.03 3.54
CA GLU A 180 1.70 18.71 4.50
C GLU A 180 1.02 17.65 5.36
N LEU A 181 1.10 17.78 6.69
CA LEU A 181 0.36 16.95 7.61
C LEU A 181 -1.12 17.35 7.60
N VAL A 182 -1.98 16.42 7.20
CA VAL A 182 -3.43 16.60 7.15
C VAL A 182 -4.07 16.19 8.47
N SER A 183 -3.67 15.03 8.99
CA SER A 183 -4.18 14.53 10.27
C SER A 183 -3.17 13.60 10.94
N VAL A 184 -3.27 13.52 12.26
CA VAL A 184 -2.60 12.51 13.06
C VAL A 184 -3.56 12.00 14.13
N LYS A 185 -3.64 10.67 14.27
CA LYS A 185 -4.35 9.98 15.37
C LYS A 185 -3.33 9.11 16.10
N GLN A 186 -3.42 9.02 17.40
CA GLN A 186 -2.56 8.16 18.21
C GLN A 186 -3.35 6.94 18.66
N ALA A 187 -2.81 5.76 18.41
CA ALA A 187 -3.32 4.49 18.94
C ALA A 187 -2.83 4.27 20.38
N LYS A 188 -3.55 3.43 21.14
CA LYS A 188 -3.19 3.08 22.52
C LYS A 188 -1.83 2.37 22.62
N THR A 189 -1.40 1.73 21.54
CA THR A 189 -0.11 1.05 21.41
C THR A 189 1.07 1.98 21.10
N GLY A 190 0.81 3.29 20.96
CA GLY A 190 1.83 4.29 20.63
C GLY A 190 2.04 4.51 19.13
N VAL A 191 1.33 3.79 18.27
CA VAL A 191 1.35 4.01 16.82
C VAL A 191 0.76 5.37 16.49
N LEU A 192 1.42 6.12 15.61
CA LEU A 192 0.90 7.37 15.04
C LEU A 192 0.35 7.10 13.65
N ILE A 193 -0.94 7.31 13.47
CA ILE A 193 -1.62 7.15 12.18
C ILE A 193 -1.63 8.52 11.52
N CYS A 194 -0.74 8.71 10.54
CA CYS A 194 -0.47 10.01 9.93
C CYS A 194 -1.02 10.05 8.50
N THR A 195 -1.78 11.09 8.16
CA THR A 195 -2.16 11.39 6.78
C THR A 195 -1.38 12.60 6.29
N TYR A 196 -0.68 12.45 5.15
CA TYR A 196 0.04 13.53 4.51
C TYR A 196 -0.39 13.72 3.06
N HIS A 197 -0.38 14.96 2.59
CA HIS A 197 -0.49 15.29 1.17
C HIS A 197 0.83 15.87 0.64
N PRO A 198 1.25 15.51 -0.60
CA PRO A 198 2.38 16.19 -1.23
C PRO A 198 2.08 17.68 -1.45
N VAL A 199 3.02 18.52 -1.05
CA VAL A 199 2.97 19.96 -1.40
C VAL A 199 3.31 20.09 -2.87
N ARG A 200 2.31 20.32 -3.71
CA ARG A 200 2.51 20.57 -5.13
C ARG A 200 2.95 22.03 -5.30
N ARG A 201 4.19 22.23 -5.78
CA ARG A 201 4.63 23.57 -6.20
C ARG A 201 3.72 23.99 -7.35
N SER A 202 3.08 25.15 -7.23
CA SER A 202 2.42 25.81 -8.36
C SER A 202 3.43 25.93 -9.49
N ALA A 203 3.03 25.60 -10.72
CA ALA A 203 3.89 25.68 -11.90
C ALA A 203 4.30 27.12 -12.29
N ASN A 204 4.05 28.09 -11.40
CA ASN A 204 4.33 29.52 -11.57
C ASN A 204 5.16 30.02 -10.39
N ALA A 205 6.46 29.78 -10.43
CA ALA A 205 7.46 30.56 -9.69
C ALA A 205 8.76 30.56 -10.47
#